data_2defbc76d37eed21f160c1f696f1378a
#
_entry.id   2defbc76d37eed21f160c1f696f1378a
#
_cell.length_a   1.000
_cell.length_b   1.000
_cell.length_c   1.000
_cell.angle_alpha   90.00
_cell.angle_beta   90.00
_cell.angle_gamma   90.00
#
_symmetry.space_group_name_H-M   'P 1'
#
loop_
_entity.id
_entity.type
_entity.pdbx_description
1 polymer ?
#
loop_
_entity_poly.entity_id
_entity_poly.type
_entity_poly.pdbx_seq_one_letter_code
_entity_poly.pdbx_strand_id
1 'polypeptide(L)'
;GIALSYTNGQSKLKYPYTLKATRDTKMLVLSNLSFRRLFKNNSELALLILKRQIWQIEKFRQSATGLTHYIEGDEKNLLSNLLKHNGSKIPVDSKLYQAEQSINNRFLREFAINCIYEAGFKGNDTERSIAGLAMDAFDGLERETRFFKQLNIIYNRVVKAKTNQDPNYLLRLSNADFTRAFDQVPYIVKGYENLPKERRTIFIYNHLAAVESNMLANGHSFSIDSHFVSAKILFPKYGDGGQRIVRASRKTEYWRSEYYSRLSNIVVHTPESDKLEETPSEKKQRKKSFFVDAQKAFDEGRPLAIAPEGTSETPDNKTEKSPGPFKAGAFLLANQLQPNPLIVPIALANFDSPISKTVYSAVIKKGFFIGDHVDVNDEKALMQFLSDYRRTFRKYVEEAIDLSKEIDNFTLENKKEYI
;
A
#
# COMPACT_ATOMS: atom_id res chain seq x y z
N GLY A 1 7.69 22.50 -19.84
CA GLY A 1 7.89 21.17 -19.29
C GLY A 1 8.33 20.21 -20.37
N ILE A 2 9.22 19.27 -20.04
CA ILE A 2 9.65 18.20 -20.97
C ILE A 2 8.91 16.92 -20.50
N ALA A 3 8.10 16.35 -21.37
CA ALA A 3 7.50 15.05 -21.13
C ALA A 3 8.32 14.02 -21.94
N LEU A 4 8.91 13.07 -21.25
CA LEU A 4 9.66 11.98 -21.86
C LEU A 4 8.85 10.68 -21.75
N SER A 5 8.60 10.03 -22.87
CA SER A 5 8.16 8.64 -22.90
C SER A 5 9.23 7.79 -23.54
N TYR A 6 9.62 6.75 -22.86
CA TYR A 6 10.50 5.72 -23.41
C TYR A 6 9.66 4.54 -23.85
N THR A 7 9.62 4.27 -25.15
CA THR A 7 9.02 3.05 -25.68
C THR A 7 10.11 2.15 -26.22
N ASN A 8 10.30 1.05 -25.57
CA ASN A 8 11.14 -0.02 -26.11
C ASN A 8 10.24 -0.81 -27.07
N GLY A 9 10.31 -0.51 -28.35
CA GLY A 9 9.71 -1.14 -29.54
C GLY A 9 8.52 -2.13 -29.45
N GLN A 10 8.16 -2.65 -28.29
CA GLN A 10 7.18 -3.72 -28.12
C GLN A 10 6.01 -3.41 -27.17
N SER A 11 6.01 -2.31 -26.42
CA SER A 11 4.85 -1.94 -25.63
C SER A 11 4.47 -0.48 -25.84
N LYS A 12 3.18 -0.23 -26.10
CA LYS A 12 2.58 1.10 -26.04
C LYS A 12 2.45 1.49 -24.55
N LEU A 13 3.53 1.99 -23.96
CA LEU A 13 3.46 2.60 -22.64
C LEU A 13 2.52 3.82 -22.74
N LYS A 14 1.41 3.74 -22.02
CA LYS A 14 0.53 4.89 -21.83
C LYS A 14 1.24 5.90 -20.93
N TYR A 15 1.15 7.18 -21.28
CA TYR A 15 1.63 8.22 -20.38
C TYR A 15 0.91 8.11 -19.03
N PRO A 16 1.63 8.18 -17.92
CA PRO A 16 1.03 8.10 -16.58
C PRO A 16 0.22 9.35 -16.21
N TYR A 17 0.19 10.36 -17.09
CA TYR A 17 -0.52 11.63 -16.88
C TYR A 17 -1.00 12.22 -18.20
N THR A 18 -2.06 13.01 -18.11
CA THR A 18 -2.58 13.79 -19.22
C THR A 18 -1.93 15.17 -19.22
N LEU A 19 -1.37 15.58 -20.36
CA LEU A 19 -0.91 16.94 -20.57
C LEU A 19 -2.07 17.78 -21.08
N LYS A 20 -2.39 18.87 -20.37
CA LYS A 20 -3.39 19.86 -20.79
C LYS A 20 -2.71 21.21 -20.95
N ALA A 21 -2.81 21.77 -22.14
CA ALA A 21 -2.41 23.16 -22.38
C ALA A 21 -3.43 24.10 -21.71
N THR A 22 -2.96 25.05 -20.92
CA THR A 22 -3.79 26.07 -20.25
C THR A 22 -3.85 27.38 -21.02
N ARG A 23 -3.06 27.49 -22.07
CA ARG A 23 -2.99 28.62 -23.01
C ARG A 23 -2.40 28.14 -24.33
N ASP A 24 -2.44 28.96 -25.36
CA ASP A 24 -1.82 28.66 -26.65
C ASP A 24 -0.36 28.24 -26.44
N THR A 25 -0.03 27.04 -26.91
CA THR A 25 1.25 26.41 -26.63
C THR A 25 1.83 25.83 -27.91
N LYS A 26 3.08 26.19 -28.23
CA LYS A 26 3.85 25.54 -29.29
C LYS A 26 4.57 24.34 -28.68
N MET A 27 4.42 23.17 -29.31
CA MET A 27 5.05 21.93 -28.86
C MET A 27 6.02 21.44 -29.93
N LEU A 28 7.24 21.09 -29.50
CA LEU A 28 8.20 20.34 -30.30
C LEU A 28 8.02 18.86 -29.99
N VAL A 29 7.63 18.08 -31.00
CA VAL A 29 7.47 16.63 -30.89
C VAL A 29 8.64 15.97 -31.59
N LEU A 30 9.41 15.16 -30.85
CA LEU A 30 10.53 14.37 -31.38
C LEU A 30 10.16 12.90 -31.37
N SER A 31 10.43 12.20 -32.48
CA SER A 31 10.37 10.75 -32.47
C SER A 31 11.42 10.16 -31.54
N ASN A 32 11.20 8.94 -31.03
CA ASN A 32 12.18 8.26 -30.19
C ASN A 32 13.56 8.14 -30.85
N LEU A 33 13.58 7.86 -32.15
CA LEU A 33 14.83 7.77 -32.91
C LEU A 33 15.53 9.14 -33.02
N SER A 34 14.79 10.20 -33.31
CA SER A 34 15.34 11.57 -33.39
C SER A 34 15.84 12.02 -32.01
N PHE A 35 15.12 11.68 -30.96
CA PHE A 35 15.51 11.98 -29.58
C PHE A 35 16.81 11.27 -29.20
N ARG A 36 16.94 9.94 -29.48
CA ARG A 36 18.17 9.19 -29.23
C ARG A 36 19.36 9.75 -30.01
N ARG A 37 19.18 10.12 -31.30
CA ARG A 37 20.23 10.74 -32.08
C ARG A 37 20.65 12.09 -31.51
N LEU A 38 19.69 12.90 -31.08
CA LEU A 38 19.96 14.20 -30.44
C LEU A 38 20.78 14.02 -29.16
N PHE A 39 20.42 13.06 -28.31
CA PHE A 39 21.14 12.74 -27.08
C PHE A 39 22.55 12.20 -27.33
N LYS A 40 22.69 11.28 -28.29
CA LYS A 40 23.99 10.72 -28.64
C LYS A 40 24.97 11.77 -29.18
N ASN A 41 24.45 12.76 -29.90
CA ASN A 41 25.25 13.77 -30.54
C ASN A 41 25.39 15.08 -29.73
N ASN A 42 24.68 15.21 -28.61
CA ASN A 42 24.71 16.40 -27.81
C ASN A 42 24.58 16.07 -26.31
N SER A 43 25.72 15.78 -25.70
CA SER A 43 25.84 15.43 -24.29
C SER A 43 25.41 16.57 -23.35
N GLU A 44 25.62 17.83 -23.74
CA GLU A 44 25.17 18.98 -22.95
C GLU A 44 23.66 19.06 -22.87
N LEU A 45 22.96 18.83 -23.98
CA LEU A 45 21.50 18.79 -23.99
C LEU A 45 20.97 17.61 -23.15
N ALA A 46 21.62 16.44 -23.24
CA ALA A 46 21.29 15.29 -22.40
C ALA A 46 21.43 15.63 -20.92
N LEU A 47 22.54 16.26 -20.56
CA LEU A 47 22.80 16.69 -19.18
C LEU A 47 21.79 17.76 -18.72
N LEU A 48 21.44 18.73 -19.57
CA LEU A 48 20.45 19.76 -19.27
C LEU A 48 19.05 19.16 -18.99
N ILE A 49 18.64 18.16 -19.77
CA ILE A 49 17.36 17.46 -19.58
C ILE A 49 17.37 16.65 -18.31
N LEU A 50 18.45 15.92 -18.01
CA LEU A 50 18.66 15.20 -16.79
C LEU A 50 18.60 16.14 -15.56
N LYS A 51 19.36 17.23 -15.59
CA LYS A 51 19.33 18.27 -14.54
C LYS A 51 17.93 18.82 -14.32
N ARG A 52 17.18 19.05 -15.39
CA ARG A 52 15.80 19.54 -15.30
C ARG A 52 14.86 18.51 -14.65
N GLN A 53 15.04 17.24 -14.92
CA GLN A 53 14.26 16.15 -14.29
C GLN A 53 14.59 16.03 -12.81
N ILE A 54 15.88 16.01 -12.46
CA ILE A 54 16.35 15.99 -11.07
C ILE A 54 15.79 17.21 -10.32
N TRP A 55 15.86 18.42 -10.92
CA TRP A 55 15.29 19.63 -10.32
C TRP A 55 13.77 19.53 -10.08
N GLN A 56 13.01 18.89 -10.99
CA GLN A 56 11.58 18.66 -10.81
C GLN A 56 11.30 17.68 -9.65
N ILE A 57 12.10 16.62 -9.53
CA ILE A 57 12.04 15.66 -8.42
C ILE A 57 12.32 16.39 -7.11
N GLU A 58 13.38 17.17 -7.06
CA GLU A 58 13.78 17.92 -5.87
C GLU A 58 12.73 18.96 -5.45
N LYS A 59 12.18 19.71 -6.41
CA LYS A 59 11.08 20.66 -6.14
C LYS A 59 9.82 19.96 -5.61
N PHE A 60 9.55 18.75 -6.09
CA PHE A 60 8.46 17.92 -5.59
C PHE A 60 8.71 17.47 -4.15
N ARG A 61 9.93 17.06 -3.83
CA ARG A 61 10.37 16.71 -2.47
C ARG A 61 10.29 17.90 -1.52
N GLN A 62 10.73 19.07 -1.93
CA GLN A 62 10.65 20.31 -1.13
C GLN A 62 9.22 20.69 -0.76
N SER A 63 8.24 20.35 -1.59
CA SER A 63 6.83 20.59 -1.29
C SER A 63 6.25 19.62 -0.28
N ALA A 64 6.96 18.52 0.05
CA ALA A 64 6.62 17.50 1.03
C ALA A 64 7.28 17.78 2.39
N THR A 65 7.16 19.02 2.90
CA THR A 65 7.73 19.44 4.18
C THR A 65 7.40 18.49 5.32
N GLY A 66 8.41 18.06 6.04
CA GLY A 66 8.32 17.16 7.21
C GLY A 66 8.81 15.74 6.97
N LEU A 67 8.74 15.22 5.74
CA LEU A 67 9.18 13.87 5.39
C LEU A 67 10.59 13.81 4.80
N THR A 68 11.08 14.93 4.27
CA THR A 68 12.40 15.02 3.67
C THR A 68 13.54 14.68 4.64
N HIS A 69 13.38 14.98 5.92
CA HIS A 69 14.42 14.71 6.94
C HIS A 69 14.62 13.22 7.18
N TYR A 70 13.52 12.44 7.23
CA TYR A 70 13.56 11.01 7.44
C TYR A 70 14.17 10.28 6.23
N ILE A 71 13.80 10.69 5.03
CA ILE A 71 14.26 10.08 3.77
C ILE A 71 15.73 10.37 3.51
N GLU A 72 16.19 11.59 3.75
CA GLU A 72 17.60 11.98 3.60
C GLU A 72 18.52 11.17 4.52
N GLY A 73 18.09 10.91 5.77
CA GLY A 73 18.81 10.06 6.70
C GLY A 73 18.92 8.61 6.22
N ASP A 74 17.85 8.06 5.69
CA ASP A 74 17.81 6.68 5.19
C ASP A 74 18.65 6.49 3.92
N GLU A 75 18.65 7.43 3.00
CA GLU A 75 19.46 7.39 1.77
C GLU A 75 20.96 7.36 2.10
N LYS A 76 21.42 8.22 3.03
CA LYS A 76 22.82 8.22 3.46
C LYS A 76 23.18 6.92 4.16
N ASN A 77 22.37 6.46 5.08
CA ASN A 77 22.61 5.23 5.82
C ASN A 77 22.71 4.02 4.89
N LEU A 78 21.83 3.94 3.89
CA LEU A 78 21.88 2.91 2.87
C LEU A 78 23.20 2.96 2.08
N LEU A 79 23.55 4.12 1.54
CA LEU A 79 24.77 4.28 0.76
C LEU A 79 26.01 4.01 1.61
N SER A 80 26.06 4.52 2.84
CA SER A 80 27.14 4.25 3.81
C SER A 80 27.28 2.75 4.10
N ASN A 81 26.17 2.04 4.28
CA ASN A 81 26.20 0.59 4.52
C ASN A 81 26.70 -0.18 3.29
N LEU A 82 26.25 0.17 2.10
CA LEU A 82 26.72 -0.45 0.87
C LEU A 82 28.23 -0.24 0.66
N LEU A 83 28.72 0.96 0.92
CA LEU A 83 30.13 1.30 0.81
C LEU A 83 30.97 0.57 1.87
N LYS A 84 30.51 0.53 3.11
CA LYS A 84 31.20 -0.14 4.21
C LYS A 84 31.39 -1.64 3.97
N HIS A 85 30.35 -2.31 3.45
CA HIS A 85 30.41 -3.75 3.20
C HIS A 85 31.26 -4.10 1.98
N ASN A 86 31.48 -3.19 1.04
CA ASN A 86 32.19 -3.42 -0.21
C ASN A 86 33.48 -2.61 -0.33
N GLY A 87 33.92 -1.89 0.71
CA GLY A 87 34.99 -0.90 0.66
C GLY A 87 36.34 -1.41 0.06
N SER A 88 36.67 -2.68 0.30
CA SER A 88 37.89 -3.29 -0.27
C SER A 88 37.88 -3.45 -1.81
N LYS A 89 36.71 -3.34 -2.42
CA LYS A 89 36.52 -3.51 -3.88
C LYS A 89 36.22 -2.18 -4.61
N ILE A 90 36.12 -1.09 -3.84
CA ILE A 90 35.79 0.24 -4.35
C ILE A 90 37.05 1.08 -4.39
N PRO A 91 37.41 1.71 -5.52
CA PRO A 91 38.54 2.65 -5.58
C PRO A 91 38.39 3.79 -4.58
N VAL A 92 39.49 4.26 -4.01
CA VAL A 92 39.50 5.33 -2.99
C VAL A 92 38.97 6.64 -3.54
N ASP A 93 39.14 6.89 -4.82
CA ASP A 93 38.68 8.07 -5.56
C ASP A 93 37.28 7.91 -6.16
N SER A 94 36.58 6.84 -5.79
CA SER A 94 35.24 6.54 -6.32
C SER A 94 34.27 7.69 -6.10
N LYS A 95 33.47 7.98 -7.12
CA LYS A 95 32.37 8.95 -7.07
C LYS A 95 31.30 8.61 -6.03
N LEU A 96 31.20 7.34 -5.63
CA LEU A 96 30.26 6.90 -4.59
C LEU A 96 30.58 7.50 -3.22
N TYR A 97 31.85 7.68 -2.87
CA TYR A 97 32.23 8.37 -1.62
C TYR A 97 31.87 9.85 -1.63
N GLN A 98 32.00 10.51 -2.81
CA GLN A 98 31.59 11.91 -2.98
C GLN A 98 30.07 12.04 -2.87
N ALA A 99 29.33 11.06 -3.40
CA ALA A 99 27.87 11.00 -3.25
C ALA A 99 27.46 10.84 -1.78
N GLU A 100 28.07 9.91 -1.05
CA GLU A 100 27.80 9.69 0.36
C GLU A 100 27.98 10.96 1.21
N GLN A 101 29.05 11.69 0.99
CA GLN A 101 29.33 12.93 1.71
C GLN A 101 28.32 14.04 1.40
N SER A 102 27.77 14.03 0.21
CA SER A 102 26.96 15.11 -0.34
C SER A 102 25.45 14.89 -0.27
N ILE A 103 25.00 13.65 -0.14
CA ILE A 103 23.58 13.26 -0.31
C ILE A 103 22.63 13.94 0.69
N ASN A 104 23.09 14.16 1.92
CA ASN A 104 22.30 14.84 2.95
C ASN A 104 22.37 16.36 2.89
N ASN A 105 23.21 16.90 2.03
CA ASN A 105 23.28 18.34 1.83
C ASN A 105 22.29 18.73 0.73
N ARG A 106 21.25 19.47 1.12
CA ARG A 106 20.19 19.94 0.20
C ARG A 106 20.73 20.61 -1.06
N PHE A 107 21.81 21.37 -0.95
CA PHE A 107 22.39 22.09 -2.08
C PHE A 107 23.30 21.21 -2.96
N LEU A 108 23.77 20.08 -2.42
CA LEU A 108 24.68 19.16 -3.09
C LEU A 108 23.99 17.85 -3.52
N ARG A 109 22.70 17.71 -3.26
CA ARG A 109 21.95 16.46 -3.58
C ARG A 109 21.99 16.14 -5.07
N GLU A 110 21.80 17.13 -5.94
CA GLU A 110 21.92 16.95 -7.40
C GLU A 110 23.32 16.46 -7.80
N PHE A 111 24.33 17.01 -7.14
CA PHE A 111 25.73 16.57 -7.33
C PHE A 111 25.91 15.13 -6.86
N ALA A 112 25.37 14.76 -5.69
CA ALA A 112 25.45 13.39 -5.18
C ALA A 112 24.81 12.38 -6.13
N ILE A 113 23.61 12.66 -6.64
CA ILE A 113 22.91 11.82 -7.62
C ILE A 113 23.74 11.68 -8.90
N ASN A 114 24.32 12.78 -9.40
CA ASN A 114 25.22 12.73 -10.58
C ASN A 114 26.45 11.86 -10.33
N CYS A 115 27.03 11.88 -9.13
CA CYS A 115 28.14 11.01 -8.76
C CYS A 115 27.75 9.54 -8.78
N ILE A 116 26.55 9.19 -8.30
CA ILE A 116 26.03 7.82 -8.36
C ILE A 116 25.83 7.37 -9.80
N TYR A 117 25.23 8.21 -10.66
CA TYR A 117 25.09 7.92 -12.07
C TYR A 117 26.45 7.74 -12.75
N GLU A 118 27.41 8.59 -12.47
CA GLU A 118 28.75 8.48 -13.04
C GLU A 118 29.45 7.18 -12.63
N ALA A 119 29.31 6.77 -11.36
CA ALA A 119 29.81 5.48 -10.90
C ALA A 119 29.09 4.29 -11.58
N GLY A 120 27.80 4.42 -11.83
CA GLY A 120 27.02 3.41 -12.59
C GLY A 120 27.43 3.27 -14.05
N PHE A 121 27.96 4.32 -14.68
CA PHE A 121 28.41 4.27 -16.08
C PHE A 121 29.89 3.95 -16.25
N LYS A 122 30.76 4.51 -15.40
CA LYS A 122 32.21 4.48 -15.57
C LYS A 122 32.93 3.63 -14.54
N GLY A 123 32.24 3.26 -13.44
CA GLY A 123 32.81 2.50 -12.36
C GLY A 123 33.12 1.04 -12.73
N ASN A 124 33.84 0.35 -11.85
CA ASN A 124 34.03 -1.08 -11.93
C ASN A 124 32.70 -1.83 -11.64
N ASP A 125 32.67 -3.16 -11.75
CA ASP A 125 31.43 -3.94 -11.56
C ASP A 125 30.81 -3.77 -10.18
N THR A 126 31.63 -3.60 -9.12
CA THR A 126 31.17 -3.35 -7.77
C THR A 126 30.53 -1.96 -7.65
N GLU A 127 31.17 -0.94 -8.19
CA GLU A 127 30.63 0.43 -8.19
C GLU A 127 29.31 0.52 -8.96
N ARG A 128 29.23 -0.15 -10.12
CA ARG A 128 27.99 -0.22 -10.93
C ARG A 128 26.87 -0.91 -10.18
N SER A 129 27.17 -2.01 -9.50
CA SER A 129 26.18 -2.73 -8.70
C SER A 129 25.68 -1.88 -7.54
N ILE A 130 26.56 -1.20 -6.80
CA ILE A 130 26.20 -0.31 -5.70
C ILE A 130 25.38 0.90 -6.22
N ALA A 131 25.79 1.49 -7.32
CA ALA A 131 25.06 2.61 -7.93
C ALA A 131 23.63 2.20 -8.33
N GLY A 132 23.47 1.02 -8.92
CA GLY A 132 22.16 0.44 -9.26
C GLY A 132 21.28 0.25 -8.02
N LEU A 133 21.80 -0.41 -6.99
CA LEU A 133 21.08 -0.65 -5.72
C LEU A 133 20.71 0.67 -5.03
N ALA A 134 21.61 1.65 -5.02
CA ALA A 134 21.33 2.97 -4.43
C ALA A 134 20.22 3.70 -5.18
N MET A 135 20.22 3.69 -6.51
CA MET A 135 19.18 4.31 -7.31
C MET A 135 17.82 3.62 -7.14
N ASP A 136 17.80 2.30 -7.11
CA ASP A 136 16.56 1.53 -6.86
C ASP A 136 15.95 1.85 -5.49
N ALA A 137 16.79 1.98 -4.48
CA ALA A 137 16.34 2.34 -3.14
C ALA A 137 15.84 3.79 -3.08
N PHE A 138 16.50 4.72 -3.77
CA PHE A 138 16.05 6.12 -3.84
C PHE A 138 14.71 6.24 -4.56
N ASP A 139 14.49 5.49 -5.62
CA ASP A 139 13.18 5.38 -6.28
C ASP A 139 12.13 4.79 -5.35
N GLY A 140 12.50 3.78 -4.56
CA GLY A 140 11.64 3.20 -3.53
C GLY A 140 11.23 4.21 -2.47
N LEU A 141 12.19 4.95 -1.92
CA LEU A 141 11.97 5.99 -0.92
C LEU A 141 11.12 7.15 -1.46
N GLU A 142 11.29 7.50 -2.73
CA GLU A 142 10.45 8.50 -3.38
C GLU A 142 8.99 8.04 -3.50
N ARG A 143 8.77 6.77 -3.89
CA ARG A 143 7.42 6.18 -3.92
C ARG A 143 6.76 6.20 -2.55
N GLU A 144 7.51 5.81 -1.51
CA GLU A 144 7.04 5.84 -0.12
C GLU A 144 6.65 7.25 0.31
N THR A 145 7.46 8.24 -0.01
CA THR A 145 7.17 9.66 0.27
C THR A 145 5.89 10.14 -0.40
N ARG A 146 5.70 9.79 -1.66
CA ARG A 146 4.49 10.16 -2.41
C ARG A 146 3.25 9.51 -1.82
N PHE A 147 3.35 8.23 -1.51
CA PHE A 147 2.25 7.48 -0.90
C PHE A 147 1.86 8.07 0.46
N PHE A 148 2.85 8.35 1.31
CA PHE A 148 2.63 8.96 2.60
C PHE A 148 1.95 10.34 2.49
N LYS A 149 2.37 11.15 1.52
CA LYS A 149 1.71 12.42 1.22
C LYS A 149 0.24 12.22 0.84
N GLN A 150 -0.08 11.19 0.04
CA GLN A 150 -1.45 10.86 -0.29
C GLN A 150 -2.25 10.41 0.94
N LEU A 151 -1.67 9.62 1.83
CA LEU A 151 -2.32 9.24 3.10
C LEU A 151 -2.71 10.48 3.91
N ASN A 152 -1.83 11.46 4.01
CA ASN A 152 -2.10 12.72 4.72
C ASN A 152 -3.22 13.54 4.04
N ILE A 153 -3.26 13.58 2.71
CA ILE A 153 -4.34 14.23 1.95
C ILE A 153 -5.68 13.52 2.21
N ILE A 154 -5.70 12.17 2.17
CA ILE A 154 -6.90 11.37 2.42
C ILE A 154 -7.43 11.63 3.83
N TYR A 155 -6.55 11.55 4.84
CA TYR A 155 -6.92 11.85 6.23
C TYR A 155 -7.56 13.23 6.36
N ASN A 156 -6.87 14.28 5.90
CA ASN A 156 -7.34 15.66 6.00
C ASN A 156 -8.64 15.91 5.25
N ARG A 157 -8.84 15.26 4.10
CA ARG A 157 -10.08 15.39 3.32
C ARG A 157 -11.28 14.84 4.07
N VAL A 158 -11.12 13.71 4.76
CA VAL A 158 -12.18 13.11 5.55
C VAL A 158 -12.45 13.93 6.81
N VAL A 159 -11.42 14.24 7.57
CA VAL A 159 -11.55 14.92 8.87
C VAL A 159 -12.05 16.36 8.73
N LYS A 160 -11.58 17.08 7.71
CA LYS A 160 -11.98 18.48 7.44
C LYS A 160 -13.26 18.60 6.60
N ALA A 161 -13.91 17.50 6.24
CA ALA A 161 -15.20 17.55 5.55
C ALA A 161 -16.26 18.25 6.42
N LYS A 162 -17.26 18.85 5.79
CA LYS A 162 -18.36 19.49 6.51
C LYS A 162 -19.04 18.49 7.44
N THR A 163 -19.50 18.94 8.60
CA THR A 163 -20.13 18.09 9.62
C THR A 163 -21.38 17.35 9.15
N ASN A 164 -22.10 17.95 8.21
CA ASN A 164 -23.31 17.37 7.60
C ASN A 164 -23.05 16.55 6.34
N GLN A 165 -21.79 16.28 6.00
CA GLN A 165 -21.45 15.46 4.84
C GLN A 165 -21.86 14.01 5.08
N ASP A 166 -22.51 13.40 4.09
CA ASP A 166 -22.90 11.99 4.14
C ASP A 166 -21.69 11.06 4.39
N PRO A 167 -21.71 10.26 5.48
CA PRO A 167 -20.62 9.33 5.78
C PRO A 167 -20.36 8.27 4.69
N ASN A 168 -21.40 7.84 3.97
CA ASN A 168 -21.25 6.92 2.84
C ASN A 168 -20.52 7.58 1.66
N TYR A 169 -20.82 8.85 1.40
CA TYR A 169 -20.11 9.63 0.39
C TYR A 169 -18.62 9.76 0.76
N LEU A 170 -18.32 10.10 2.03
CA LEU A 170 -16.94 10.22 2.49
C LEU A 170 -16.19 8.90 2.42
N LEU A 171 -16.85 7.78 2.71
CA LEU A 171 -16.24 6.45 2.57
C LEU A 171 -15.91 6.14 1.11
N ARG A 172 -16.83 6.40 0.17
CA ARG A 172 -16.57 6.22 -1.27
C ARG A 172 -15.44 7.14 -1.76
N LEU A 173 -15.43 8.39 -1.32
CA LEU A 173 -14.38 9.34 -1.66
C LEU A 173 -13.01 8.88 -1.14
N SER A 174 -12.96 8.43 0.10
CA SER A 174 -11.75 7.85 0.70
C SER A 174 -11.25 6.63 -0.08
N ASN A 175 -12.14 5.71 -0.46
CA ASN A 175 -11.77 4.54 -1.25
C ASN A 175 -11.22 4.92 -2.64
N ALA A 176 -11.83 5.90 -3.30
CA ALA A 176 -11.35 6.40 -4.59
C ALA A 176 -9.97 7.07 -4.47
N ASP A 177 -9.73 7.80 -3.38
CA ASP A 177 -8.43 8.42 -3.10
C ASP A 177 -7.37 7.36 -2.80
N PHE A 178 -7.69 6.32 -2.01
CA PHE A 178 -6.81 5.18 -1.78
C PHE A 178 -6.50 4.42 -3.07
N THR A 179 -7.48 4.23 -3.96
CA THR A 179 -7.25 3.61 -5.27
C THR A 179 -6.15 4.34 -6.03
N ARG A 180 -6.21 5.68 -6.07
CA ARG A 180 -5.18 6.52 -6.71
C ARG A 180 -3.84 6.48 -5.98
N ALA A 181 -3.85 6.42 -4.66
CA ALA A 181 -2.63 6.29 -3.88
C ALA A 181 -1.91 4.97 -4.19
N PHE A 182 -2.65 3.86 -4.21
CA PHE A 182 -2.10 2.54 -4.53
C PHE A 182 -1.66 2.38 -6.00
N ASP A 183 -2.12 3.22 -6.94
CA ASP A 183 -1.59 3.23 -8.32
C ASP A 183 -0.11 3.63 -8.39
N GLN A 184 0.43 4.21 -7.32
CA GLN A 184 1.84 4.61 -7.21
C GLN A 184 2.71 3.58 -6.46
N VAL A 185 2.13 2.47 -6.03
CA VAL A 185 2.77 1.45 -5.22
C VAL A 185 2.87 0.15 -6.03
N PRO A 186 3.99 -0.56 -5.99
CA PRO A 186 4.07 -1.87 -6.63
C PRO A 186 3.19 -2.86 -5.90
N TYR A 187 2.27 -3.49 -6.61
CA TYR A 187 1.42 -4.55 -6.08
C TYR A 187 1.02 -5.56 -7.16
N ILE A 188 0.66 -6.74 -6.71
CA ILE A 188 0.12 -7.81 -7.55
C ILE A 188 -1.08 -8.47 -6.88
N VAL A 189 -2.12 -8.75 -7.66
CA VAL A 189 -3.33 -9.43 -7.19
C VAL A 189 -3.67 -10.57 -8.13
N LYS A 190 -3.90 -11.76 -7.56
CA LYS A 190 -4.33 -12.97 -8.27
C LYS A 190 -5.71 -13.40 -7.80
N GLY A 191 -6.51 -13.97 -8.70
CA GLY A 191 -7.80 -14.55 -8.35
C GLY A 191 -8.98 -13.57 -8.45
N TYR A 192 -8.89 -12.50 -9.22
CA TYR A 192 -10.03 -11.59 -9.45
C TYR A 192 -11.27 -12.30 -10.00
N GLU A 193 -11.10 -13.40 -10.72
CA GLU A 193 -12.17 -14.25 -11.23
C GLU A 193 -12.99 -14.91 -10.11
N ASN A 194 -12.43 -15.03 -8.90
CA ASN A 194 -13.12 -15.58 -7.72
C ASN A 194 -14.04 -14.56 -7.02
N LEU A 195 -13.98 -13.27 -7.44
CA LEU A 195 -14.90 -12.27 -6.92
C LEU A 195 -16.33 -12.52 -7.45
N PRO A 196 -17.30 -12.78 -6.58
CA PRO A 196 -18.67 -13.06 -7.00
C PRO A 196 -19.30 -11.86 -7.67
N LYS A 197 -20.33 -12.11 -8.51
CA LYS A 197 -21.17 -11.04 -9.04
C LYS A 197 -22.09 -10.45 -7.97
N GLU A 198 -22.51 -11.31 -7.03
CA GLU A 198 -23.36 -10.92 -5.92
C GLU A 198 -22.57 -10.10 -4.90
N ARG A 199 -23.11 -8.90 -4.58
CA ARG A 199 -22.47 -7.97 -3.63
C ARG A 199 -22.68 -8.35 -2.17
N ARG A 200 -23.71 -9.15 -1.86
CA ARG A 200 -24.02 -9.64 -0.52
C ARG A 200 -23.06 -10.73 -0.11
N THR A 201 -21.83 -10.32 0.14
CA THR A 201 -20.66 -11.19 0.37
C THR A 201 -19.89 -10.67 1.56
N ILE A 202 -19.33 -11.56 2.35
CA ILE A 202 -18.35 -11.24 3.39
C ILE A 202 -16.96 -11.57 2.86
N PHE A 203 -16.11 -10.56 2.79
CA PHE A 203 -14.69 -10.70 2.48
C PHE A 203 -13.91 -10.81 3.77
N ILE A 204 -13.21 -11.93 3.96
CA ILE A 204 -12.31 -12.11 5.10
C ILE A 204 -10.87 -12.00 4.62
N TYR A 205 -10.04 -11.30 5.40
CA TYR A 205 -8.62 -11.12 5.08
C TYR A 205 -7.77 -11.21 6.35
N ASN A 206 -6.51 -11.62 6.22
CA ASN A 206 -5.56 -11.56 7.33
C ASN A 206 -5.13 -10.13 7.60
N HIS A 207 -5.04 -9.77 8.88
CA HIS A 207 -4.72 -8.41 9.32
C HIS A 207 -3.24 -8.29 9.66
N LEU A 208 -2.53 -7.43 8.95
CA LEU A 208 -1.10 -7.23 9.11
C LEU A 208 -0.82 -5.98 9.96
N ALA A 209 0.28 -6.01 10.71
CA ALA A 209 0.68 -4.90 11.56
C ALA A 209 0.96 -3.65 10.74
N ALA A 210 0.57 -2.49 11.26
CA ALA A 210 0.90 -1.22 10.63
C ALA A 210 2.41 -0.97 10.67
N VAL A 211 2.94 -0.40 9.59
CA VAL A 211 4.34 0.03 9.51
C VAL A 211 4.47 1.43 10.09
N GLU A 212 5.53 1.67 10.87
CA GLU A 212 5.76 2.98 11.48
C GLU A 212 5.88 4.09 10.44
N SER A 213 6.50 3.81 9.29
CA SER A 213 6.61 4.75 8.17
C SER A 213 5.24 5.17 7.58
N ASN A 214 4.17 4.44 7.86
CA ASN A 214 2.81 4.78 7.45
C ASN A 214 2.04 5.60 8.50
N MET A 215 2.70 5.99 9.61
CA MET A 215 2.12 6.84 10.65
C MET A 215 2.23 8.31 10.25
N LEU A 216 1.11 9.03 10.29
CA LEU A 216 1.06 10.46 10.03
C LEU A 216 1.67 11.26 11.19
N ALA A 217 2.07 12.49 10.92
CA ALA A 217 2.66 13.40 11.93
C ALA A 217 1.76 13.63 13.16
N ASN A 218 0.45 13.44 13.02
CA ASN A 218 -0.51 13.54 14.12
C ASN A 218 -0.66 12.24 14.92
N GLY A 219 0.10 11.18 14.59
CA GLY A 219 0.02 9.87 15.25
C GLY A 219 -1.04 8.92 14.70
N HIS A 220 -1.81 9.31 13.68
CA HIS A 220 -2.73 8.38 13.02
C HIS A 220 -1.98 7.41 12.12
N SER A 221 -2.24 6.13 12.29
CA SER A 221 -1.74 5.07 11.40
C SER A 221 -2.89 4.40 10.66
N PHE A 222 -2.76 4.31 9.34
CA PHE A 222 -3.71 3.58 8.52
C PHE A 222 -3.43 2.08 8.53
N SER A 223 -4.48 1.27 8.63
CA SER A 223 -4.41 -0.16 8.29
C SER A 223 -4.35 -0.30 6.77
N ILE A 224 -3.16 -0.30 6.21
CA ILE A 224 -2.93 -0.25 4.76
C ILE A 224 -3.54 -1.48 4.07
N ASP A 225 -3.44 -2.65 4.68
CA ASP A 225 -4.04 -3.91 4.23
C ASP A 225 -5.55 -3.80 4.02
N SER A 226 -6.29 -3.30 5.02
CA SER A 226 -7.74 -3.15 4.95
C SER A 226 -8.17 -2.10 3.92
N HIS A 227 -7.40 -1.02 3.77
CA HIS A 227 -7.66 -0.01 2.76
C HIS A 227 -7.34 -0.51 1.37
N PHE A 228 -6.32 -1.37 1.22
CA PHE A 228 -6.00 -2.02 -0.04
C PHE A 228 -7.13 -2.94 -0.50
N VAL A 229 -7.66 -3.80 0.38
CA VAL A 229 -8.82 -4.65 0.08
C VAL A 229 -9.98 -3.80 -0.43
N SER A 230 -10.35 -2.74 0.29
CA SER A 230 -11.43 -1.84 -0.11
C SER A 230 -11.17 -1.13 -1.43
N ALA A 231 -9.95 -0.57 -1.62
CA ALA A 231 -9.65 0.32 -2.74
C ALA A 231 -9.22 -0.42 -4.02
N LYS A 232 -8.48 -1.52 -3.91
CA LYS A 232 -7.90 -2.21 -5.09
C LYS A 232 -8.61 -3.51 -5.46
N ILE A 233 -9.39 -4.07 -4.54
CA ILE A 233 -10.12 -5.32 -4.80
C ILE A 233 -11.63 -5.05 -4.93
N LEU A 234 -12.25 -4.43 -3.91
CA LEU A 234 -13.70 -4.28 -3.91
C LEU A 234 -14.18 -3.09 -4.75
N PHE A 235 -13.55 -1.93 -4.62
CA PHE A 235 -13.97 -0.72 -5.32
C PHE A 235 -13.93 -0.85 -6.85
N PRO A 236 -12.90 -1.42 -7.49
CA PRO A 236 -12.90 -1.63 -8.93
C PRO A 236 -13.98 -2.60 -9.41
N LYS A 237 -14.31 -3.61 -8.60
CA LYS A 237 -15.30 -4.64 -8.95
C LYS A 237 -16.73 -4.14 -8.78
N TYR A 238 -17.00 -3.45 -7.67
CA TYR A 238 -18.38 -3.15 -7.25
C TYR A 238 -18.74 -1.66 -7.31
N GLY A 239 -17.78 -0.76 -7.58
CA GLY A 239 -17.96 0.70 -7.47
C GLY A 239 -18.15 1.16 -6.01
N ASP A 240 -17.96 0.24 -5.05
CA ASP A 240 -18.02 0.48 -3.61
C ASP A 240 -16.91 -0.35 -2.94
N GLY A 241 -16.13 0.27 -2.05
CA GLY A 241 -15.05 -0.39 -1.31
C GLY A 241 -15.53 -1.30 -0.18
N GLY A 242 -16.83 -1.54 -0.07
CA GLY A 242 -17.44 -2.35 0.97
C GLY A 242 -17.55 -1.65 2.32
N GLN A 243 -18.31 -2.25 3.21
CA GLN A 243 -18.48 -1.81 4.59
C GLN A 243 -17.46 -2.54 5.46
N ARG A 244 -16.49 -1.80 6.00
CA ARG A 244 -15.50 -2.40 6.88
C ARG A 244 -16.05 -2.53 8.30
N ILE A 245 -15.77 -3.69 8.91
CA ILE A 245 -16.01 -3.92 10.33
C ILE A 245 -14.73 -3.54 11.08
N VAL A 246 -14.78 -2.47 11.86
CA VAL A 246 -13.59 -1.87 12.47
C VAL A 246 -13.71 -1.88 14.00
N ARG A 247 -12.60 -2.05 14.68
CA ARG A 247 -12.51 -1.94 16.13
C ARG A 247 -12.83 -0.50 16.59
N ALA A 248 -13.59 -0.35 17.67
CA ALA A 248 -13.76 0.93 18.33
C ALA A 248 -12.40 1.54 18.71
N SER A 249 -12.28 2.86 18.59
CA SER A 249 -11.07 3.56 19.00
C SER A 249 -10.94 3.59 20.53
N ARG A 250 -9.71 3.51 21.05
CA ARG A 250 -9.38 3.77 22.46
C ARG A 250 -9.45 5.27 22.73
N LYS A 251 -9.62 5.65 23.98
CA LYS A 251 -9.61 7.07 24.40
C LYS A 251 -8.33 7.80 24.00
N THR A 252 -7.22 7.09 23.97
CA THR A 252 -5.91 7.62 23.57
C THR A 252 -5.73 7.74 22.05
N GLU A 253 -6.59 7.12 21.26
CA GLU A 253 -6.53 7.13 19.79
C GLU A 253 -7.40 8.24 19.19
N TYR A 254 -7.20 9.47 19.63
CA TYR A 254 -8.00 10.62 19.21
C TYR A 254 -8.08 10.75 17.69
N TRP A 255 -6.94 10.73 16.98
CA TRP A 255 -6.89 10.91 15.53
C TRP A 255 -7.57 9.77 14.76
N ARG A 256 -7.51 8.56 15.32
CA ARG A 256 -8.22 7.42 14.76
C ARG A 256 -9.73 7.59 14.94
N SER A 257 -10.16 7.99 16.11
CA SER A 257 -11.57 8.27 16.41
C SER A 257 -12.13 9.37 15.50
N GLU A 258 -11.39 10.46 15.31
CA GLU A 258 -11.77 11.57 14.45
C GLU A 258 -11.98 11.13 12.98
N TYR A 259 -11.07 10.31 12.45
CA TYR A 259 -11.18 9.79 11.10
C TYR A 259 -12.36 8.82 10.94
N TYR A 260 -12.44 7.79 11.78
CA TYR A 260 -13.44 6.73 11.61
C TYR A 260 -14.87 7.18 11.98
N SER A 261 -15.06 8.16 12.86
CA SER A 261 -16.37 8.71 13.18
C SER A 261 -17.04 9.44 11.99
N ARG A 262 -16.25 9.82 10.98
CA ARG A 262 -16.74 10.48 9.77
C ARG A 262 -17.20 9.50 8.69
N LEU A 263 -16.87 8.23 8.84
CA LEU A 263 -17.10 7.19 7.85
C LEU A 263 -18.19 6.23 8.33
N SER A 264 -18.97 5.69 7.42
CA SER A 264 -20.03 4.72 7.69
C SER A 264 -19.48 3.30 7.94
N ASN A 265 -18.45 3.15 8.78
CA ASN A 265 -17.95 1.83 9.16
C ASN A 265 -18.83 1.20 10.25
N ILE A 266 -18.89 -0.13 10.26
CA ILE A 266 -19.53 -0.87 11.35
C ILE A 266 -18.52 -1.03 12.49
N VAL A 267 -18.84 -0.48 13.66
CA VAL A 267 -17.93 -0.47 14.81
C VAL A 267 -18.17 -1.65 15.70
N VAL A 268 -17.11 -2.37 16.06
CA VAL A 268 -17.13 -3.49 17.01
C VAL A 268 -16.21 -3.20 18.19
N HIS A 269 -16.68 -3.49 19.41
CA HIS A 269 -15.85 -3.43 20.60
C HIS A 269 -15.17 -4.76 20.83
N THR A 270 -13.86 -4.74 20.92
CA THR A 270 -12.99 -5.88 21.18
C THR A 270 -12.32 -5.74 22.56
N PRO A 271 -11.65 -6.78 23.07
CA PRO A 271 -10.90 -6.67 24.31
C PRO A 271 -9.83 -5.57 24.31
N GLU A 272 -9.30 -5.24 23.11
CA GLU A 272 -8.31 -4.18 22.91
C GLU A 272 -8.90 -2.76 22.93
N SER A 273 -10.23 -2.63 22.80
CA SER A 273 -10.93 -1.35 22.98
C SER A 273 -10.97 -0.99 24.47
N ASP A 274 -11.17 0.28 24.77
CA ASP A 274 -11.41 0.71 26.15
C ASP A 274 -12.59 -0.08 26.74
N LYS A 275 -12.44 -0.51 27.99
CA LYS A 275 -13.54 -1.13 28.73
C LYS A 275 -14.69 -0.14 28.84
N LEU A 276 -15.84 -0.56 28.36
CA LEU A 276 -17.06 0.20 28.52
C LEU A 276 -17.69 -0.15 29.90
N GLU A 277 -18.05 0.88 30.65
CA GLU A 277 -18.88 0.72 31.83
C GLU A 277 -20.33 0.50 31.38
N GLU A 278 -20.65 -0.73 31.02
CA GLU A 278 -21.95 -1.12 30.49
C GLU A 278 -22.66 -2.10 31.42
N THR A 279 -23.94 -1.92 31.58
CA THR A 279 -24.82 -2.92 32.17
C THR A 279 -24.98 -4.13 31.24
N PRO A 280 -25.35 -5.32 31.72
CA PRO A 280 -25.65 -6.47 30.89
C PRO A 280 -26.66 -6.19 29.77
N SER A 281 -27.65 -5.33 30.04
CA SER A 281 -28.67 -4.91 29.07
C SER A 281 -28.07 -4.07 27.95
N GLU A 282 -27.26 -3.08 28.28
CA GLU A 282 -26.57 -2.21 27.29
C GLU A 282 -25.63 -3.02 26.43
N LYS A 283 -24.88 -3.95 27.02
CA LYS A 283 -24.01 -4.87 26.26
C LYS A 283 -24.81 -5.73 25.28
N LYS A 284 -25.98 -6.23 25.70
CA LYS A 284 -26.88 -7.00 24.83
C LYS A 284 -27.43 -6.13 23.70
N GLN A 285 -27.85 -4.91 24.01
CA GLN A 285 -28.35 -3.97 23.01
C GLN A 285 -27.27 -3.59 21.98
N ARG A 286 -26.06 -3.29 22.43
CA ARG A 286 -24.93 -2.98 21.55
C ARG A 286 -24.58 -4.13 20.60
N LYS A 287 -24.57 -5.37 21.11
CA LYS A 287 -24.40 -6.55 20.25
C LYS A 287 -25.51 -6.67 19.21
N LYS A 288 -26.75 -6.41 19.61
CA LYS A 288 -27.90 -6.43 18.68
C LYS A 288 -27.75 -5.35 17.61
N SER A 289 -27.38 -4.13 17.99
CA SER A 289 -27.16 -3.03 17.03
C SER A 289 -26.09 -3.37 15.98
N PHE A 290 -25.01 -4.02 16.40
CA PHE A 290 -23.96 -4.48 15.46
C PHE A 290 -24.52 -5.37 14.33
N PHE A 291 -25.38 -6.34 14.69
CA PHE A 291 -25.99 -7.22 13.68
C PHE A 291 -27.01 -6.47 12.82
N VAL A 292 -27.77 -5.53 13.39
CA VAL A 292 -28.72 -4.69 12.65
C VAL A 292 -27.97 -3.83 11.64
N ASP A 293 -26.88 -3.20 12.04
CA ASP A 293 -26.08 -2.36 11.15
C ASP A 293 -25.43 -3.19 10.03
N ALA A 294 -24.95 -4.39 10.34
CA ALA A 294 -24.40 -5.31 9.36
C ALA A 294 -25.47 -5.79 8.36
N GLN A 295 -26.67 -6.18 8.84
CA GLN A 295 -27.78 -6.56 7.99
C GLN A 295 -28.22 -5.41 7.10
N LYS A 296 -28.34 -4.20 7.63
CA LYS A 296 -28.69 -3.01 6.85
C LYS A 296 -27.72 -2.77 5.71
N ALA A 297 -26.41 -2.78 5.98
CA ALA A 297 -25.39 -2.63 4.93
C ALA A 297 -25.50 -3.74 3.87
N PHE A 298 -25.78 -4.94 4.30
CA PHE A 298 -25.96 -6.10 3.46
C PHE A 298 -27.21 -5.99 2.57
N ASP A 299 -28.33 -5.51 3.13
CA ASP A 299 -29.58 -5.26 2.39
C ASP A 299 -29.42 -4.14 1.35
N GLU A 300 -28.59 -3.14 1.66
CA GLU A 300 -28.18 -2.09 0.72
C GLU A 300 -27.26 -2.59 -0.41
N GLY A 301 -26.94 -3.89 -0.45
CA GLY A 301 -26.06 -4.51 -1.44
C GLY A 301 -24.59 -4.09 -1.27
N ARG A 302 -24.17 -3.77 -0.05
CA ARG A 302 -22.79 -3.41 0.27
C ARG A 302 -22.04 -4.64 0.80
N PRO A 303 -20.94 -5.03 0.17
CA PRO A 303 -20.13 -6.13 0.69
C PRO A 303 -19.54 -5.76 2.06
N LEU A 304 -19.37 -6.75 2.91
CA LEU A 304 -18.72 -6.58 4.21
C LEU A 304 -17.26 -7.04 4.13
N ALA A 305 -16.36 -6.34 4.81
CA ALA A 305 -14.97 -6.70 4.90
C ALA A 305 -14.53 -6.77 6.37
N ILE A 306 -13.97 -7.90 6.79
CA ILE A 306 -13.60 -8.17 8.16
C ILE A 306 -12.30 -9.00 8.25
N ALA A 307 -11.44 -8.63 9.20
CA ALA A 307 -10.31 -9.47 9.60
C ALA A 307 -10.74 -10.39 10.76
N PRO A 308 -10.81 -11.70 10.55
CA PRO A 308 -11.29 -12.64 11.58
C PRO A 308 -10.35 -12.75 12.79
N GLU A 309 -9.11 -12.29 12.69
CA GLU A 309 -8.16 -12.18 13.81
C GLU A 309 -8.63 -11.15 14.84
N GLY A 310 -9.32 -10.10 14.39
CA GLY A 310 -9.87 -9.02 15.22
C GLY A 310 -8.84 -8.05 15.78
N THR A 311 -7.56 -8.20 15.45
CA THR A 311 -6.45 -7.32 15.85
C THR A 311 -5.31 -7.38 14.85
N SER A 312 -4.50 -6.33 14.80
CA SER A 312 -3.23 -6.27 14.05
C SER A 312 -2.01 -6.03 14.95
N GLU A 313 -2.19 -6.19 16.27
CA GLU A 313 -1.19 -5.79 17.27
C GLU A 313 -0.48 -6.98 17.93
N THR A 314 -0.65 -8.20 17.42
CA THR A 314 0.03 -9.39 17.96
C THR A 314 1.27 -9.74 17.15
N PRO A 315 2.21 -10.53 17.71
CA PRO A 315 3.38 -11.01 16.99
C PRO A 315 3.05 -11.84 15.74
N ASP A 316 1.82 -12.39 15.65
CA ASP A 316 1.36 -13.19 14.51
C ASP A 316 0.89 -12.31 13.34
N ASN A 317 0.69 -11.00 13.56
CA ASN A 317 0.29 -10.05 12.50
C ASN A 317 1.47 -9.59 11.63
N LYS A 318 2.39 -10.50 11.36
CA LYS A 318 3.50 -10.36 10.41
C LYS A 318 3.29 -11.33 9.25
N THR A 319 3.61 -10.90 8.05
CA THR A 319 3.44 -11.71 6.83
C THR A 319 3.95 -13.15 7.00
N GLU A 320 5.11 -13.31 7.61
CA GLU A 320 5.76 -14.61 7.82
C GLU A 320 5.01 -15.54 8.79
N LYS A 321 4.19 -15.00 9.70
CA LYS A 321 3.45 -15.74 10.74
C LYS A 321 1.94 -15.70 10.56
N SER A 322 1.43 -14.75 9.77
CA SER A 322 0.00 -14.55 9.50
C SER A 322 -0.62 -15.78 8.83
N PRO A 323 -1.92 -16.06 9.07
CA PRO A 323 -2.79 -15.33 9.98
C PRO A 323 -2.61 -15.73 11.45
N GLY A 324 -2.92 -14.82 12.36
CA GLY A 324 -3.12 -15.10 13.76
C GLY A 324 -4.36 -15.99 14.01
N PRO A 325 -4.67 -16.32 15.27
CA PRO A 325 -5.84 -17.12 15.61
C PRO A 325 -7.14 -16.45 15.15
N PHE A 326 -7.99 -17.20 14.43
CA PHE A 326 -9.30 -16.71 14.01
C PHE A 326 -10.30 -16.70 15.16
N LYS A 327 -11.05 -15.61 15.28
CA LYS A 327 -12.19 -15.48 16.20
C LYS A 327 -13.48 -15.84 15.48
N ALA A 328 -14.42 -16.40 16.22
CA ALA A 328 -15.71 -16.85 15.68
C ALA A 328 -16.58 -15.74 15.06
N GLY A 329 -16.34 -14.47 15.44
CA GLY A 329 -17.24 -13.36 15.12
C GLY A 329 -17.61 -13.20 13.65
N ALA A 330 -16.64 -13.33 12.73
CA ALA A 330 -16.89 -13.24 11.29
C ALA A 330 -17.80 -14.36 10.76
N PHE A 331 -17.62 -15.56 11.27
CA PHE A 331 -18.34 -16.78 10.85
C PHE A 331 -19.75 -16.82 11.48
N LEU A 332 -19.89 -16.40 12.74
CA LEU A 332 -21.19 -16.22 13.37
C LEU A 332 -22.00 -15.13 12.67
N LEU A 333 -21.36 -14.02 12.27
CA LEU A 333 -22.02 -12.99 11.48
C LEU A 333 -22.53 -13.55 10.14
N ALA A 334 -21.73 -14.33 9.44
CA ALA A 334 -22.13 -14.95 8.18
C ALA A 334 -23.37 -15.85 8.34
N ASN A 335 -23.47 -16.58 9.45
CA ASN A 335 -24.64 -17.44 9.73
C ASN A 335 -25.90 -16.67 10.08
N GLN A 336 -25.76 -15.46 10.63
CA GLN A 336 -26.89 -14.65 11.09
C GLN A 336 -27.48 -13.73 10.01
N LEU A 337 -26.69 -13.34 9.02
CA LEU A 337 -27.15 -12.49 7.91
C LEU A 337 -28.08 -13.27 6.98
N GLN A 338 -29.07 -12.56 6.43
CA GLN A 338 -30.05 -13.13 5.51
C GLN A 338 -30.08 -12.34 4.19
N PRO A 339 -30.01 -13.04 3.02
CA PRO A 339 -29.69 -14.46 2.87
C PRO A 339 -28.24 -14.73 3.31
N ASN A 340 -27.93 -15.99 3.65
CA ASN A 340 -26.58 -16.38 4.06
C ASN A 340 -25.53 -15.95 3.03
N PRO A 341 -24.54 -15.14 3.42
CA PRO A 341 -23.52 -14.64 2.50
C PRO A 341 -22.50 -15.71 2.12
N LEU A 342 -21.96 -15.56 0.93
CA LEU A 342 -20.72 -16.22 0.57
C LEU A 342 -19.57 -15.58 1.36
N ILE A 343 -18.67 -16.37 1.93
CA ILE A 343 -17.43 -15.92 2.55
C ILE A 343 -16.31 -16.05 1.53
N VAL A 344 -15.66 -14.95 1.15
CA VAL A 344 -14.57 -14.93 0.17
C VAL A 344 -13.26 -14.59 0.86
N PRO A 345 -12.27 -15.51 0.88
CA PRO A 345 -10.98 -15.28 1.49
C PRO A 345 -10.07 -14.44 0.59
N ILE A 346 -9.37 -13.48 1.19
CA ILE A 346 -8.33 -12.66 0.57
C ILE A 346 -7.07 -12.75 1.42
N ALA A 347 -6.08 -13.47 0.95
CA ALA A 347 -4.80 -13.56 1.64
C ALA A 347 -3.88 -12.42 1.21
N LEU A 348 -3.27 -11.75 2.16
CA LEU A 348 -2.43 -10.56 1.97
C LEU A 348 -1.01 -10.84 2.44
N ALA A 349 -0.01 -10.29 1.74
CA ALA A 349 1.39 -10.35 2.15
C ALA A 349 2.09 -9.00 1.97
N ASN A 350 3.10 -8.77 2.81
CA ASN A 350 4.02 -7.63 2.82
C ASN A 350 3.45 -6.27 3.25
N PHE A 351 2.17 -6.19 3.68
CA PHE A 351 1.59 -4.93 4.16
C PHE A 351 2.15 -4.48 5.52
N ASP A 352 2.92 -5.31 6.18
CA ASP A 352 3.71 -5.03 7.38
C ASP A 352 5.15 -4.57 7.06
N SER A 353 5.43 -4.28 5.81
CA SER A 353 6.73 -3.81 5.33
C SER A 353 6.62 -2.47 4.61
N PRO A 354 7.67 -1.62 4.64
CA PRO A 354 7.69 -0.36 3.93
C PRO A 354 7.56 -0.54 2.41
N ILE A 355 6.82 0.35 1.76
CA ILE A 355 6.62 0.34 0.29
C ILE A 355 7.94 0.44 -0.47
N SER A 356 8.92 1.13 0.10
CA SER A 356 10.26 1.28 -0.48
C SER A 356 11.03 -0.04 -0.61
N LYS A 357 10.61 -1.07 0.12
CA LYS A 357 11.36 -2.34 0.24
C LYS A 357 10.61 -3.56 -0.25
N THR A 358 9.35 -3.41 -0.68
CA THR A 358 8.52 -4.57 -0.95
C THR A 358 7.45 -4.32 -2.03
N VAL A 359 6.92 -5.41 -2.55
CA VAL A 359 5.73 -5.45 -3.40
C VAL A 359 4.58 -6.00 -2.57
N TYR A 360 3.48 -5.28 -2.51
CA TYR A 360 2.26 -5.76 -1.87
C TYR A 360 1.59 -6.83 -2.72
N SER A 361 1.12 -7.89 -2.10
CA SER A 361 0.45 -8.94 -2.84
C SER A 361 -0.84 -9.41 -2.18
N ALA A 362 -1.78 -9.85 -3.01
CA ALA A 362 -3.05 -10.40 -2.57
C ALA A 362 -3.45 -11.60 -3.43
N VAL A 363 -3.98 -12.64 -2.79
CA VAL A 363 -4.56 -13.80 -3.45
C VAL A 363 -6.02 -13.95 -3.01
N ILE A 364 -6.93 -13.90 -3.98
CA ILE A 364 -8.37 -14.05 -3.77
C ILE A 364 -8.74 -15.50 -4.02
N LYS A 365 -9.34 -16.16 -3.04
CA LYS A 365 -9.74 -17.57 -3.14
C LYS A 365 -11.24 -17.73 -3.38
N LYS A 366 -11.61 -18.89 -3.91
CA LYS A 366 -13.02 -19.24 -4.12
C LYS A 366 -13.80 -19.16 -2.81
N GLY A 367 -14.95 -18.52 -2.85
CA GLY A 367 -15.81 -18.36 -1.69
C GLY A 367 -16.52 -19.67 -1.30
N PHE A 368 -17.02 -19.70 -0.06
CA PHE A 368 -17.77 -20.82 0.52
C PHE A 368 -18.88 -20.30 1.43
N PHE A 369 -19.89 -21.13 1.68
CA PHE A 369 -20.91 -20.89 2.69
C PHE A 369 -20.53 -21.60 3.99
N ILE A 370 -20.65 -20.91 5.13
CA ILE A 370 -20.19 -21.47 6.41
C ILE A 370 -20.98 -22.74 6.79
N GLY A 371 -22.27 -22.78 6.50
CA GLY A 371 -23.14 -23.92 6.79
C GLY A 371 -22.78 -25.21 6.05
N ASP A 372 -22.02 -25.11 4.95
CA ASP A 372 -21.54 -26.31 4.22
C ASP A 372 -20.34 -26.98 4.92
N HIS A 373 -19.75 -26.30 5.93
CA HIS A 373 -18.51 -26.74 6.57
C HIS A 373 -18.67 -27.03 8.06
N VAL A 374 -19.53 -26.30 8.75
CA VAL A 374 -19.72 -26.46 10.20
C VAL A 374 -21.07 -25.94 10.67
N ASP A 375 -21.67 -26.61 11.65
CA ASP A 375 -22.74 -26.03 12.45
C ASP A 375 -22.13 -25.03 13.45
N VAL A 376 -22.35 -23.75 13.22
CA VAL A 376 -21.81 -22.68 14.07
C VAL A 376 -22.45 -22.63 15.47
N ASN A 377 -23.55 -23.35 15.71
CA ASN A 377 -24.18 -23.46 17.02
C ASN A 377 -23.48 -24.53 17.89
N ASP A 378 -22.72 -25.44 17.28
CA ASP A 378 -21.81 -26.32 18.00
C ASP A 378 -20.47 -25.60 18.22
N GLU A 379 -20.27 -25.05 19.41
CA GLU A 379 -19.08 -24.30 19.79
C GLU A 379 -17.80 -25.11 19.59
N LYS A 380 -17.82 -26.40 19.91
CA LYS A 380 -16.65 -27.26 19.78
C LYS A 380 -16.29 -27.51 18.31
N ALA A 381 -17.30 -27.84 17.48
CA ALA A 381 -17.12 -27.98 16.05
C ALA A 381 -16.63 -26.69 15.39
N LEU A 382 -17.20 -25.55 15.79
CA LEU A 382 -16.76 -24.24 15.29
C LEU A 382 -15.30 -23.94 15.65
N MET A 383 -14.88 -24.17 16.89
CA MET A 383 -13.49 -23.95 17.29
C MET A 383 -12.51 -24.85 16.54
N GLN A 384 -12.89 -26.11 16.29
CA GLN A 384 -12.07 -27.00 15.46
C GLN A 384 -11.99 -26.50 14.02
N PHE A 385 -13.11 -26.11 13.43
CA PHE A 385 -13.15 -25.51 12.09
C PHE A 385 -12.24 -24.31 11.98
N LEU A 386 -12.29 -23.36 12.94
CA LEU A 386 -11.46 -22.16 12.93
C LEU A 386 -9.96 -22.49 12.94
N SER A 387 -9.57 -23.49 13.75
CA SER A 387 -8.17 -23.95 13.80
C SER A 387 -7.73 -24.55 12.47
N ASP A 388 -8.55 -25.39 11.86
CA ASP A 388 -8.24 -26.07 10.59
C ASP A 388 -8.24 -25.09 9.42
N TYR A 389 -9.21 -24.19 9.42
CA TYR A 389 -9.32 -23.16 8.40
C TYR A 389 -8.19 -22.14 8.47
N ARG A 390 -7.70 -21.79 9.67
CA ARG A 390 -6.48 -20.99 9.85
C ARG A 390 -5.29 -21.64 9.15
N ARG A 391 -5.10 -22.96 9.27
CA ARG A 391 -4.02 -23.70 8.59
C ARG A 391 -4.17 -23.66 7.07
N THR A 392 -5.39 -23.76 6.58
CA THR A 392 -5.69 -23.62 5.15
C THR A 392 -5.40 -22.20 4.68
N PHE A 393 -5.82 -21.19 5.43
CA PHE A 393 -5.59 -19.78 5.09
C PHE A 393 -4.10 -19.44 5.10
N ARG A 394 -3.30 -20.05 5.98
CA ARG A 394 -1.84 -19.88 5.98
C ARG A 394 -1.23 -20.24 4.63
N LYS A 395 -1.67 -21.32 3.99
CA LYS A 395 -1.21 -21.68 2.64
C LYS A 395 -1.55 -20.61 1.60
N TYR A 396 -2.67 -19.91 1.76
CA TYR A 396 -3.03 -18.80 0.87
C TYR A 396 -2.11 -17.58 1.08
N VAL A 397 -1.70 -17.34 2.33
CA VAL A 397 -0.70 -16.30 2.62
C VAL A 397 0.67 -16.66 2.02
N GLU A 398 1.08 -17.93 2.10
CA GLU A 398 2.31 -18.42 1.46
C GLU A 398 2.27 -18.22 -0.06
N GLU A 399 1.13 -18.50 -0.70
CA GLU A 399 0.94 -18.22 -2.12
C GLU A 399 1.02 -16.71 -2.42
N ALA A 400 0.51 -15.84 -1.53
CA ALA A 400 0.65 -14.39 -1.70
C ALA A 400 2.12 -13.94 -1.54
N ILE A 401 2.87 -14.53 -0.60
CA ILE A 401 4.31 -14.28 -0.46
C ILE A 401 5.06 -14.66 -1.74
N ASP A 402 4.78 -15.83 -2.29
CA ASP A 402 5.45 -16.28 -3.52
C ASP A 402 5.08 -15.42 -4.72
N LEU A 403 3.80 -15.01 -4.81
CA LEU A 403 3.32 -14.10 -5.83
C LEU A 403 4.06 -12.74 -5.80
N SER A 404 4.41 -12.22 -4.63
CA SER A 404 5.15 -10.95 -4.52
C SER A 404 6.55 -11.03 -5.14
N LYS A 405 7.18 -12.21 -5.12
CA LYS A 405 8.52 -12.45 -5.67
C LYS A 405 8.54 -12.48 -7.20
N GLU A 406 7.39 -12.74 -7.85
CA GLU A 406 7.31 -12.75 -9.31
C GLU A 406 7.63 -11.37 -9.91
N ILE A 407 7.21 -10.27 -9.24
CA ILE A 407 7.52 -8.91 -9.69
C ILE A 407 8.98 -8.56 -9.45
N ASP A 408 9.55 -8.95 -8.30
CA ASP A 408 10.97 -8.69 -8.02
C ASP A 408 11.87 -9.40 -9.03
N ASN A 409 11.56 -10.64 -9.37
CA ASN A 409 12.26 -11.40 -10.41
C ASN A 409 12.09 -10.75 -11.79
N PHE A 410 10.90 -10.33 -12.15
CA PHE A 410 10.61 -9.66 -13.41
C PHE A 410 11.36 -8.32 -13.53
N THR A 411 11.42 -7.54 -12.45
CA THR A 411 12.15 -6.27 -12.44
C THR A 411 13.66 -6.47 -12.54
N LEU A 412 14.21 -7.48 -11.88
CA LEU A 412 15.63 -7.84 -11.93
C LEU A 412 16.03 -8.45 -13.28
N GLU A 413 15.22 -9.31 -13.87
CA GLU A 413 15.47 -9.91 -15.17
C GLU A 413 15.39 -8.87 -16.30
N ASN A 414 14.40 -7.99 -16.26
CA ASN A 414 14.32 -6.88 -17.22
C ASN A 414 15.49 -5.89 -17.07
N LYS A 415 16.05 -5.70 -15.88
CA LYS A 415 17.23 -4.87 -15.67
C LYS A 415 18.49 -5.51 -16.23
N LYS A 416 18.62 -6.84 -16.21
CA LYS A 416 19.76 -7.56 -16.84
C LYS A 416 19.80 -7.43 -18.36
N GLU A 417 18.67 -7.23 -19.02
CA GLU A 417 18.61 -6.97 -20.46
C GLU A 417 18.96 -5.51 -20.84
N TYR A 418 19.06 -4.59 -19.87
CA TYR A 418 19.31 -3.16 -20.09
C TYR A 418 20.67 -2.67 -19.59
N ILE A 419 21.49 -3.54 -18.99
CA ILE A 419 22.89 -3.30 -18.65
C ILE A 419 23.76 -4.00 -19.68
#